data_a2713a6f00c2817d021c93e3439a9dbb
#
_entry.id   a2713a6f00c2817d021c93e3439a9dbb
#
_cell.length_a   1.000
_cell.length_b   1.000
_cell.length_c   1.000
_cell.angle_alpha   90.00
_cell.angle_beta   90.00
_cell.angle_gamma   90.00
#
_symmetry.space_group_name_H-M   'P 1'
#
loop_
_entity.id
_entity.type
_entity.pdbx_description
1 polymer ?
#
loop_
_entity_poly.entity_id
_entity_poly.type
_entity_poly.pdbx_seq_one_letter_code
_entity_poly.pdbx_strand_id
1 'polypeptide(L)'
;MRRLGSLLGHTLVRQEGQALLDLVEEIRAMVRTGPEAAARRLAGVNVATATRLARAFSMYFHLANLVDQVHSARELRRIRARDGGWLERAGRLIRDRGVSVDEINAAAARLSVRPVFTAHPTEAARRSILTKLRAIAAVLDGELRTAALAGGVVTDRDRDRADRRLAELIDLLWQTDELRLHRPEPADEARNAVYYLAELAA
;
A
#
# COMPACT_ATOMS: atom_id res chain seq x y z
N MET A 1 -11.47 1.22 -3.84
CA MET A 1 -10.79 2.38 -4.48
C MET A 1 -11.63 3.64 -4.54
N ARG A 2 -12.92 3.63 -4.94
CA ARG A 2 -13.79 4.85 -5.01
C ARG A 2 -13.73 5.73 -3.74
N ARG A 3 -13.86 5.14 -2.55
CA ARG A 3 -13.80 5.85 -1.26
C ARG A 3 -12.49 6.64 -1.06
N LEU A 4 -11.34 6.00 -1.24
CA LEU A 4 -10.04 6.69 -1.10
C LEU A 4 -9.82 7.75 -2.17
N GLY A 5 -10.30 7.52 -3.39
CA GLY A 5 -10.28 8.52 -4.45
C GLY A 5 -11.11 9.76 -4.11
N SER A 6 -12.29 9.59 -3.52
CA SER A 6 -13.11 10.71 -3.05
C SER A 6 -12.43 11.48 -1.91
N LEU A 7 -11.84 10.78 -0.93
CA LEU A 7 -11.09 11.42 0.16
C LEU A 7 -9.86 12.19 -0.37
N LEU A 8 -9.14 11.63 -1.33
CA LEU A 8 -8.04 12.35 -2.00
C LEU A 8 -8.56 13.59 -2.74
N GLY A 9 -9.68 13.48 -3.46
CA GLY A 9 -10.30 14.63 -4.12
C GLY A 9 -10.63 15.75 -3.12
N HIS A 10 -11.23 15.42 -1.98
CA HIS A 10 -11.49 16.42 -0.92
C HIS A 10 -10.19 17.03 -0.36
N THR A 11 -9.12 16.25 -0.22
CA THR A 11 -7.80 16.75 0.17
C THR A 11 -7.26 17.75 -0.86
N LEU A 12 -7.32 17.41 -2.15
CA LEU A 12 -6.88 18.31 -3.23
C LEU A 12 -7.63 19.65 -3.20
N VAL A 13 -8.95 19.62 -3.02
CA VAL A 13 -9.75 20.83 -2.94
C VAL A 13 -9.35 21.70 -1.74
N ARG A 14 -9.16 21.09 -0.56
CA ARG A 14 -8.77 21.82 0.65
C ARG A 14 -7.37 22.43 0.57
N GLN A 15 -6.41 21.68 -0.01
CA GLN A 15 -5.00 22.06 0.01
C GLN A 15 -4.59 22.91 -1.19
N GLU A 16 -5.20 22.70 -2.36
CA GLU A 16 -4.77 23.29 -3.63
C GLU A 16 -5.91 24.03 -4.39
N GLY A 17 -7.15 23.86 -3.92
CA GLY A 17 -8.34 24.45 -4.56
C GLY A 17 -8.99 23.55 -5.61
N GLN A 18 -10.23 23.93 -5.97
CA GLN A 18 -11.07 23.16 -6.90
C GLN A 18 -10.44 23.01 -8.29
N ALA A 19 -9.72 24.05 -8.76
CA ALA A 19 -9.13 24.06 -10.10
C ALA A 19 -8.12 22.90 -10.33
N LEU A 20 -7.39 22.47 -9.30
CA LEU A 20 -6.49 21.32 -9.43
C LEU A 20 -7.29 20.02 -9.57
N LEU A 21 -8.33 19.83 -8.79
CA LEU A 21 -9.19 18.64 -8.89
C LEU A 21 -9.86 18.56 -10.27
N ASP A 22 -10.38 19.69 -10.77
CA ASP A 22 -11.01 19.75 -12.10
C ASP A 22 -10.01 19.34 -13.19
N LEU A 23 -8.76 19.83 -13.11
CA LEU A 23 -7.70 19.46 -14.05
C LEU A 23 -7.35 17.95 -13.94
N VAL A 24 -7.28 17.40 -12.73
CA VAL A 24 -7.03 15.95 -12.52
C VAL A 24 -8.13 15.13 -13.21
N GLU A 25 -9.40 15.48 -13.02
CA GLU A 25 -10.52 14.75 -13.61
C GLU A 25 -10.60 14.95 -15.13
N GLU A 26 -10.30 16.17 -15.64
CA GLU A 26 -10.18 16.47 -17.07
C GLU A 26 -9.13 15.55 -17.73
N ILE A 27 -7.91 15.53 -17.21
CA ILE A 27 -6.83 14.70 -17.75
C ILE A 27 -7.16 13.21 -17.66
N ARG A 28 -7.73 12.77 -16.54
CA ARG A 28 -8.14 11.37 -16.34
C ARG A 28 -9.21 10.93 -17.35
N ALA A 29 -10.14 11.81 -17.69
CA ALA A 29 -11.15 11.54 -18.71
C ALA A 29 -10.50 11.49 -20.11
N MET A 30 -9.63 12.44 -20.43
CA MET A 30 -8.96 12.53 -21.73
C MET A 30 -8.07 11.32 -22.02
N VAL A 31 -7.30 10.84 -21.05
CA VAL A 31 -6.41 9.68 -21.23
C VAL A 31 -7.19 8.44 -21.64
N ARG A 32 -8.43 8.27 -21.16
CA ARG A 32 -9.28 7.12 -21.54
C ARG A 32 -9.82 7.16 -22.95
N THR A 33 -10.00 8.37 -23.50
CA THR A 33 -10.62 8.58 -24.81
C THR A 33 -9.62 8.94 -25.90
N GLY A 34 -8.49 9.58 -25.54
CA GLY A 34 -7.49 10.03 -26.50
C GLY A 34 -6.22 10.55 -25.79
N PRO A 35 -5.20 9.70 -25.58
CA PRO A 35 -3.98 10.08 -24.88
C PRO A 35 -3.23 11.24 -25.53
N GLU A 36 -3.32 11.43 -26.85
CA GLU A 36 -2.73 12.57 -27.55
C GLU A 36 -3.39 13.91 -27.19
N ALA A 37 -4.70 13.91 -26.96
CA ALA A 37 -5.42 15.12 -26.52
C ALA A 37 -4.97 15.50 -25.09
N ALA A 38 -4.80 14.53 -24.22
CA ALA A 38 -4.25 14.74 -22.88
C ALA A 38 -2.82 15.30 -22.94
N ALA A 39 -1.95 14.78 -23.83
CA ALA A 39 -0.59 15.28 -24.01
C ALA A 39 -0.57 16.74 -24.47
N ARG A 40 -1.40 17.12 -25.45
CA ARG A 40 -1.55 18.52 -25.91
C ARG A 40 -2.05 19.44 -24.79
N ARG A 41 -3.01 18.96 -24.00
CA ARG A 41 -3.55 19.73 -22.86
C ARG A 41 -2.48 19.96 -21.79
N LEU A 42 -1.66 18.94 -21.50
CA LEU A 42 -0.56 19.02 -20.53
C LEU A 42 0.56 19.95 -20.99
N ALA A 43 0.86 20.02 -22.29
CA ALA A 43 1.88 20.92 -22.85
C ALA A 43 1.58 22.40 -22.56
N GLY A 44 0.31 22.77 -22.34
CA GLY A 44 -0.10 24.13 -21.98
C GLY A 44 -0.13 24.41 -20.46
N VAL A 45 0.26 23.44 -19.62
CA VAL A 45 0.25 23.60 -18.16
C VAL A 45 1.60 24.12 -17.68
N ASN A 46 1.61 25.11 -16.79
CA ASN A 46 2.85 25.59 -16.19
C ASN A 46 3.48 24.55 -15.25
N VAL A 47 4.80 24.64 -15.04
CA VAL A 47 5.58 23.65 -14.27
C VAL A 47 5.04 23.43 -12.84
N ALA A 48 4.66 24.49 -12.14
CA ALA A 48 4.14 24.38 -10.78
C ALA A 48 2.85 23.58 -10.72
N THR A 49 1.92 23.83 -11.64
CA THR A 49 0.66 23.09 -11.75
C THR A 49 0.92 21.65 -12.25
N ALA A 50 1.84 21.44 -13.19
CA ALA A 50 2.22 20.13 -13.68
C ALA A 50 2.81 19.26 -12.54
N THR A 51 3.63 19.84 -11.66
CA THR A 51 4.19 19.15 -10.49
C THR A 51 3.10 18.70 -9.52
N ARG A 52 2.12 19.57 -9.21
CA ARG A 52 0.97 19.22 -8.36
C ARG A 52 0.10 18.14 -8.98
N LEU A 53 -0.12 18.24 -10.28
CA LEU A 53 -0.87 17.23 -11.04
C LEU A 53 -0.17 15.87 -11.02
N ALA A 54 1.13 15.81 -11.28
CA ALA A 54 1.94 14.58 -11.20
C ALA A 54 1.87 13.98 -9.80
N ARG A 55 1.97 14.82 -8.75
CA ARG A 55 1.86 14.39 -7.36
C ARG A 55 0.46 13.82 -7.05
N ALA A 56 -0.61 14.42 -7.57
CA ALA A 56 -1.97 13.91 -7.39
C ALA A 56 -2.13 12.50 -8.00
N PHE A 57 -1.58 12.27 -9.19
CA PHE A 57 -1.60 10.94 -9.81
C PHE A 57 -0.71 9.94 -9.06
N SER A 58 0.50 10.33 -8.64
CA SER A 58 1.37 9.47 -7.82
C SER A 58 0.65 9.01 -6.55
N MET A 59 0.03 9.95 -5.84
CA MET A 59 -0.74 9.66 -4.65
C MET A 59 -1.91 8.71 -4.92
N TYR A 60 -2.65 8.94 -6.01
CA TYR A 60 -3.73 8.06 -6.42
C TYR A 60 -3.23 6.63 -6.67
N PHE A 61 -2.08 6.46 -7.33
CA PHE A 61 -1.50 5.14 -7.58
C PHE A 61 -1.00 4.46 -6.31
N HIS A 62 -0.41 5.22 -5.38
CA HIS A 62 -0.05 4.67 -4.06
C HIS A 62 -1.27 4.12 -3.33
N LEU A 63 -2.38 4.86 -3.31
CA LEU A 63 -3.62 4.43 -2.69
C LEU A 63 -4.26 3.24 -3.42
N ALA A 64 -4.19 3.19 -4.76
CA ALA A 64 -4.69 2.08 -5.55
C ALA A 64 -3.92 0.79 -5.27
N ASN A 65 -2.59 0.84 -5.34
CA ASN A 65 -1.72 -0.29 -5.03
C ASN A 65 -1.94 -0.79 -3.59
N LEU A 66 -2.15 0.13 -2.64
CA LEU A 66 -2.43 -0.23 -1.26
C LEU A 66 -3.74 -1.01 -1.11
N VAL A 67 -4.80 -0.58 -1.80
CA VAL A 67 -6.09 -1.30 -1.80
C VAL A 67 -5.92 -2.70 -2.37
N ASP A 68 -5.19 -2.84 -3.47
CA ASP A 68 -4.92 -4.13 -4.09
C ASP A 68 -4.11 -5.05 -3.16
N GLN A 69 -3.11 -4.51 -2.46
CA GLN A 69 -2.32 -5.26 -1.46
C GLN A 69 -3.19 -5.75 -0.30
N VAL A 70 -4.04 -4.87 0.27
CA VAL A 70 -4.95 -5.23 1.37
C VAL A 70 -5.96 -6.29 0.92
N HIS A 71 -6.49 -6.15 -0.30
CA HIS A 71 -7.42 -7.12 -0.88
C HIS A 71 -6.75 -8.49 -1.10
N SER A 72 -5.58 -8.51 -1.71
CA SER A 72 -4.80 -9.72 -1.97
C SER A 72 -4.41 -10.44 -0.68
N ALA A 73 -3.96 -9.69 0.33
CA ALA A 73 -3.65 -10.26 1.64
C ALA A 73 -4.87 -10.89 2.32
N ARG A 74 -6.05 -10.28 2.17
CA ARG A 74 -7.33 -10.83 2.66
C ARG A 74 -7.69 -12.13 1.95
N GLU A 75 -7.57 -12.16 0.63
CA GLU A 75 -7.91 -13.34 -0.16
C GLU A 75 -6.97 -14.50 0.17
N LEU A 76 -5.68 -14.23 0.31
CA LEU A 76 -4.71 -15.24 0.77
C LEU A 76 -5.07 -15.79 2.17
N ARG A 77 -5.52 -14.93 3.10
CA ARG A 77 -5.98 -15.39 4.43
C ARG A 77 -7.21 -16.28 4.33
N ARG A 78 -8.17 -15.94 3.44
CA ARG A 78 -9.36 -16.78 3.20
C ARG A 78 -9.02 -18.13 2.61
N ILE A 79 -8.13 -18.15 1.61
CA ILE A 79 -7.66 -19.41 1.00
C ILE A 79 -6.96 -20.28 2.05
N ARG A 80 -6.10 -19.69 2.88
CA ARG A 80 -5.42 -20.38 3.96
C ARG A 80 -6.40 -20.96 5.00
N ALA A 81 -7.42 -20.18 5.37
CA ALA A 81 -8.43 -20.62 6.32
C ALA A 81 -9.28 -21.79 5.79
N ARG A 82 -9.55 -21.82 4.46
CA ARG A 82 -10.34 -22.86 3.83
C ARG A 82 -9.53 -24.14 3.53
N ASP A 83 -8.35 -23.97 2.95
CA ASP A 83 -7.57 -25.08 2.36
C ASP A 83 -6.37 -25.50 3.23
N GLY A 84 -6.16 -24.84 4.37
CA GLY A 84 -4.98 -24.94 5.20
C GLY A 84 -3.77 -24.19 4.65
N GLY A 85 -2.88 -23.78 5.52
CA GLY A 85 -1.63 -23.11 5.15
C GLY A 85 -0.61 -24.10 4.57
N TRP A 86 0.47 -23.56 3.99
CA TRP A 86 1.59 -24.35 3.51
C TRP A 86 2.20 -25.24 4.60
N LEU A 87 2.33 -24.70 5.81
CA LEU A 87 2.86 -25.45 6.96
C LEU A 87 1.93 -26.61 7.39
N GLU A 88 0.61 -26.39 7.35
CA GLU A 88 -0.35 -27.46 7.66
C GLU A 88 -0.31 -28.55 6.61
N ARG A 89 -0.20 -28.18 5.32
CA ARG A 89 -0.06 -29.18 4.22
C ARG A 89 1.25 -29.94 4.34
N ALA A 90 2.37 -29.23 4.62
CA ALA A 90 3.66 -29.87 4.88
C ALA A 90 3.58 -30.81 6.08
N GLY A 91 2.96 -30.37 7.18
CA GLY A 91 2.78 -31.18 8.38
C GLY A 91 1.92 -32.43 8.15
N ARG A 92 0.89 -32.35 7.30
CA ARG A 92 0.12 -33.54 6.88
C ARG A 92 0.99 -34.49 6.08
N LEU A 93 1.69 -34.01 5.04
CA LEU A 93 2.57 -34.82 4.20
C LEU A 93 3.68 -35.52 5.02
N ILE A 94 4.27 -34.82 5.98
CA ILE A 94 5.30 -35.34 6.88
C ILE A 94 4.74 -36.50 7.71
N ARG A 95 3.57 -36.32 8.32
CA ARG A 95 2.89 -37.37 9.09
C ARG A 95 2.51 -38.56 8.22
N ASP A 96 1.93 -38.32 7.06
CA ASP A 96 1.48 -39.38 6.16
C ASP A 96 2.64 -40.23 5.63
N ARG A 97 3.85 -39.63 5.54
CA ARG A 97 5.07 -40.33 5.14
C ARG A 97 5.86 -40.96 6.32
N GLY A 98 5.39 -40.80 7.55
CA GLY A 98 6.03 -41.33 8.73
C GLY A 98 7.43 -40.76 9.04
N VAL A 99 7.70 -39.49 8.58
CA VAL A 99 8.98 -38.83 8.83
C VAL A 99 9.15 -38.59 10.33
N SER A 100 10.30 -38.97 10.89
CA SER A 100 10.59 -38.84 12.30
C SER A 100 10.86 -37.39 12.71
N VAL A 101 10.69 -37.07 14.00
CA VAL A 101 10.99 -35.74 14.55
C VAL A 101 12.47 -35.39 14.36
N ASP A 102 13.36 -36.36 14.46
CA ASP A 102 14.81 -36.14 14.30
C ASP A 102 15.16 -35.78 12.88
N GLU A 103 14.52 -36.42 11.89
CA GLU A 103 14.68 -36.07 10.47
C GLU A 103 14.15 -34.67 10.18
N ILE A 104 13.01 -34.28 10.79
CA ILE A 104 12.46 -32.90 10.65
C ILE A 104 13.43 -31.89 11.22
N ASN A 105 13.96 -32.13 12.45
CA ASN A 105 14.92 -31.25 13.11
C ASN A 105 16.22 -31.13 12.30
N ALA A 106 16.73 -32.24 11.79
CA ALA A 106 17.92 -32.25 10.94
C ALA A 106 17.71 -31.49 9.62
N ALA A 107 16.52 -31.58 9.05
CA ALA A 107 16.16 -30.78 7.84
C ALA A 107 16.03 -29.29 8.17
N ALA A 108 15.37 -28.96 9.27
CA ALA A 108 15.19 -27.57 9.73
C ALA A 108 16.54 -26.91 10.06
N ALA A 109 17.47 -27.63 10.67
CA ALA A 109 18.81 -27.12 10.99
C ALA A 109 19.64 -26.78 9.73
N ARG A 110 19.33 -27.39 8.59
CA ARG A 110 19.97 -27.11 7.30
C ARG A 110 19.26 -26.03 6.49
N LEU A 111 18.07 -25.61 6.91
CA LEU A 111 17.29 -24.60 6.21
C LEU A 111 17.98 -23.23 6.35
N SER A 112 18.26 -22.60 5.21
CA SER A 112 18.82 -21.26 5.17
C SER A 112 17.98 -20.41 4.25
N VAL A 113 17.47 -19.29 4.77
CA VAL A 113 16.79 -18.27 3.97
C VAL A 113 17.71 -17.07 3.85
N ARG A 114 18.16 -16.78 2.64
CA ARG A 114 19.01 -15.62 2.34
C ARG A 114 18.22 -14.61 1.51
N PRO A 115 17.56 -13.63 2.14
CA PRO A 115 16.91 -12.59 1.39
C PRO A 115 17.95 -11.73 0.68
N VAL A 116 17.72 -11.46 -0.59
CA VAL A 116 18.51 -10.51 -1.37
C VAL A 116 17.68 -9.24 -1.52
N PHE A 117 18.18 -8.15 -0.95
CA PHE A 117 17.59 -6.83 -1.11
C PHE A 117 18.34 -6.11 -2.22
N THR A 118 17.63 -5.72 -3.27
CA THR A 118 18.18 -4.88 -4.33
C THR A 118 17.70 -3.47 -4.16
N ALA A 119 18.63 -2.50 -4.16
CA ALA A 119 18.29 -1.11 -4.30
C ALA A 119 17.66 -0.89 -5.67
N HIS A 120 16.35 -0.71 -5.74
CA HIS A 120 15.74 -0.30 -7.00
C HIS A 120 15.87 1.23 -7.14
N PRO A 121 16.29 1.76 -8.31
CA PRO A 121 16.41 3.21 -8.53
C PRO A 121 15.11 3.99 -8.24
N THR A 122 13.97 3.30 -8.24
CA THR A 122 12.65 3.87 -7.93
C THR A 122 12.31 3.92 -6.44
N GLU A 123 13.13 3.34 -5.55
CA GLU A 123 12.93 3.43 -4.09
C GLU A 123 13.43 4.76 -3.52
N ALA A 124 13.07 5.85 -4.19
CA ALA A 124 13.33 7.20 -3.71
C ALA A 124 12.34 7.65 -2.62
N ALA A 125 11.31 6.85 -2.33
CA ALA A 125 10.26 7.20 -1.38
C ALA A 125 10.81 7.36 0.05
N ARG A 126 10.35 8.40 0.74
CA ARG A 126 10.70 8.61 2.13
C ARG A 126 10.01 7.57 3.02
N ARG A 127 10.68 7.15 4.10
CA ARG A 127 10.11 6.28 5.12
C ARG A 127 8.78 6.82 5.68
N SER A 128 8.67 8.15 5.81
CA SER A 128 7.45 8.82 6.27
C SER A 128 6.24 8.57 5.36
N ILE A 129 6.43 8.41 4.04
CA ILE A 129 5.37 8.01 3.09
C ILE A 129 4.93 6.57 3.39
N LEU A 130 5.89 5.65 3.48
CA LEU A 130 5.61 4.23 3.75
C LEU A 130 4.89 4.03 5.09
N THR A 131 5.27 4.76 6.13
CA THR A 131 4.60 4.72 7.45
C THR A 131 3.14 5.17 7.36
N LYS A 132 2.85 6.23 6.59
CA LYS A 132 1.47 6.71 6.38
C LYS A 132 0.64 5.73 5.56
N LEU A 133 1.22 5.17 4.49
CA LEU A 133 0.55 4.14 3.69
C LEU A 133 0.23 2.90 4.54
N ARG A 134 1.14 2.46 5.41
CA ARG A 134 0.88 1.38 6.37
C ARG A 134 -0.25 1.72 7.34
N ALA A 135 -0.29 2.96 7.86
CA ALA A 135 -1.38 3.39 8.73
C ALA A 135 -2.73 3.37 8.01
N ILE A 136 -2.78 3.78 6.73
CA ILE A 136 -3.98 3.68 5.89
C ILE A 136 -4.37 2.20 5.70
N ALA A 137 -3.40 1.32 5.38
CA ALA A 137 -3.64 -0.11 5.25
C ALA A 137 -4.22 -0.73 6.53
N ALA A 138 -3.69 -0.33 7.69
CA ALA A 138 -4.17 -0.81 8.99
C ALA A 138 -5.63 -0.41 9.27
N VAL A 139 -6.03 0.81 8.90
CA VAL A 139 -7.44 1.25 9.00
C VAL A 139 -8.33 0.39 8.10
N LEU A 140 -7.94 0.17 6.84
CA LEU A 140 -8.70 -0.64 5.89
C LEU A 140 -8.79 -2.11 6.32
N ASP A 141 -7.70 -2.70 6.82
CA ASP A 141 -7.70 -4.07 7.32
C ASP A 141 -8.50 -4.21 8.61
N GLY A 142 -8.44 -3.22 9.49
CA GLY A 142 -9.23 -3.15 10.73
C GLY A 142 -10.73 -3.16 10.46
N GLU A 143 -11.21 -2.36 9.51
CA GLU A 143 -12.63 -2.37 9.10
C GLU A 143 -13.06 -3.74 8.57
N LEU A 144 -12.22 -4.36 7.74
CA LEU A 144 -12.50 -5.68 7.18
C LEU A 144 -12.55 -6.76 8.26
N ARG A 145 -11.70 -6.66 9.29
CA ARG A 145 -11.70 -7.58 10.44
C ARG A 145 -12.93 -7.38 11.31
N THR A 146 -13.28 -6.14 11.63
CA THR A 146 -14.48 -5.81 12.40
C THR A 146 -15.73 -6.33 11.70
N ALA A 147 -15.85 -6.11 10.39
CA ALA A 147 -16.93 -6.65 9.59
C ALA A 147 -17.02 -8.18 9.65
N ALA A 148 -15.87 -8.87 9.61
CA ALA A 148 -15.84 -10.33 9.67
C ALA A 148 -16.25 -10.88 11.05
N LEU A 149 -15.84 -10.23 12.15
CA LEU A 149 -16.13 -10.62 13.51
C LEU A 149 -17.61 -10.31 13.90
N ALA A 150 -18.15 -9.20 13.41
CA ALA A 150 -19.51 -8.77 13.69
C ALA A 150 -20.58 -9.39 12.77
N GLY A 151 -20.29 -10.50 12.10
CA GLY A 151 -21.23 -11.14 11.17
C GLY A 151 -21.54 -10.30 9.93
N GLY A 152 -20.64 -9.39 9.56
CA GLY A 152 -20.77 -8.53 8.39
C GLY A 152 -21.35 -7.14 8.67
N VAL A 153 -21.73 -6.84 9.90
CA VAL A 153 -22.32 -5.54 10.26
C VAL A 153 -21.22 -4.60 10.76
N VAL A 154 -20.90 -3.57 9.97
CA VAL A 154 -20.10 -2.41 10.41
C VAL A 154 -21.05 -1.27 10.68
N THR A 155 -20.99 -0.68 11.87
CA THR A 155 -21.87 0.44 12.23
C THR A 155 -21.51 1.71 11.45
N ASP A 156 -22.47 2.61 11.24
CA ASP A 156 -22.19 3.89 10.58
C ASP A 156 -21.16 4.71 11.39
N ARG A 157 -21.20 4.63 12.71
CA ARG A 157 -20.22 5.28 13.59
C ARG A 157 -18.79 4.78 13.36
N ASP A 158 -18.63 3.47 13.15
CA ASP A 158 -17.30 2.89 12.87
C ASP A 158 -16.79 3.33 11.49
N ARG A 159 -17.69 3.39 10.50
CA ARG A 159 -17.35 3.91 9.16
C ARG A 159 -16.92 5.37 9.22
N ASP A 160 -17.70 6.21 9.92
CA ASP A 160 -17.39 7.63 10.07
C ASP A 160 -16.04 7.87 10.77
N ARG A 161 -15.75 7.03 11.78
CA ARG A 161 -14.43 7.09 12.47
C ARG A 161 -13.29 6.72 11.53
N ALA A 162 -13.47 5.67 10.76
CA ALA A 162 -12.49 5.23 9.78
C ALA A 162 -12.31 6.27 8.66
N ASP A 163 -13.41 6.87 8.17
CA ASP A 163 -13.35 7.92 7.15
C ASP A 163 -12.59 9.15 7.64
N ARG A 164 -12.85 9.61 8.85
CA ARG A 164 -12.07 10.72 9.44
C ARG A 164 -10.60 10.38 9.53
N ARG A 165 -10.27 9.16 10.00
CA ARG A 165 -8.87 8.74 10.12
C ARG A 165 -8.17 8.61 8.76
N LEU A 166 -8.86 8.09 7.76
CA LEU A 166 -8.35 8.01 6.39
C LEU A 166 -8.14 9.40 5.79
N ALA A 167 -9.07 10.33 5.98
CA ALA A 167 -8.95 11.71 5.53
C ALA A 167 -7.72 12.41 6.14
N GLU A 168 -7.54 12.29 7.47
CA GLU A 168 -6.36 12.83 8.17
C GLU A 168 -5.04 12.27 7.59
N LEU A 169 -4.98 10.95 7.40
CA LEU A 169 -3.78 10.29 6.88
C LEU A 169 -3.47 10.68 5.43
N ILE A 170 -4.51 10.87 4.59
CA ILE A 170 -4.35 11.31 3.21
C ILE A 170 -3.91 12.78 3.16
N ASP A 171 -4.45 13.65 4.05
CA ASP A 171 -3.97 15.03 4.18
C ASP A 171 -2.49 15.08 4.59
N LEU A 172 -2.10 14.31 5.59
CA LEU A 172 -0.71 14.20 6.02
C LEU A 172 0.20 13.61 4.92
N LEU A 173 -0.32 12.68 4.14
CA LEU A 173 0.39 12.11 3.00
C LEU A 173 0.60 13.17 1.92
N TRP A 174 -0.40 13.98 1.61
CA TRP A 174 -0.31 15.10 0.67
C TRP A 174 0.71 16.14 1.11
N GLN A 175 0.80 16.46 2.39
CA GLN A 175 1.75 17.45 2.94
C GLN A 175 3.17 16.90 3.11
N THR A 176 3.41 15.63 2.83
CA THR A 176 4.73 15.02 3.00
C THR A 176 5.43 14.92 1.65
N ASP A 177 6.65 15.44 1.55
CA ASP A 177 7.46 15.24 0.35
C ASP A 177 7.70 13.76 0.10
N GLU A 178 7.42 13.33 -1.12
CA GLU A 178 7.49 11.93 -1.53
C GLU A 178 8.94 11.47 -1.67
N LEU A 179 9.76 12.31 -2.28
CA LEU A 179 11.13 11.96 -2.65
C LEU A 179 12.14 12.40 -1.58
N ARG A 180 13.21 11.63 -1.46
CA ARG A 180 14.38 12.01 -0.67
C ARG A 180 15.17 13.09 -1.40
N LEU A 181 15.74 14.05 -0.66
CA LEU A 181 16.60 15.09 -1.21
C LEU A 181 17.92 14.54 -1.72
N HIS A 182 18.40 13.44 -1.12
CA HIS A 182 19.65 12.80 -1.48
C HIS A 182 19.40 11.33 -1.88
N ARG A 183 20.17 10.85 -2.85
CA ARG A 183 20.17 9.44 -3.23
C ARG A 183 20.66 8.61 -2.02
N PRO A 184 19.94 7.57 -1.60
CA PRO A 184 20.37 6.72 -0.51
C PRO A 184 21.67 5.99 -0.88
N GLU A 185 22.58 5.89 0.09
CA GLU A 185 23.78 5.06 -0.01
C GLU A 185 23.46 3.60 0.37
N PRO A 186 24.29 2.62 -0.01
CA PRO A 186 24.09 1.22 0.36
C PRO A 186 23.94 0.98 1.86
N ALA A 187 24.62 1.79 2.70
CA ALA A 187 24.50 1.74 4.15
C ALA A 187 23.12 2.21 4.65
N ASP A 188 22.49 3.17 3.95
CA ASP A 188 21.12 3.63 4.27
C ASP A 188 20.11 2.55 3.93
N GLU A 189 20.31 1.86 2.82
CA GLU A 189 19.47 0.74 2.37
C GLU A 189 19.55 -0.43 3.33
N ALA A 190 20.75 -0.81 3.76
CA ALA A 190 20.96 -1.85 4.76
C ALA A 190 20.23 -1.49 6.08
N ARG A 191 20.35 -0.24 6.56
CA ARG A 191 19.64 0.24 7.76
C ARG A 191 18.12 0.19 7.59
N ASN A 192 17.60 0.51 6.42
CA ASN A 192 16.18 0.40 6.12
C ASN A 192 15.72 -1.06 6.12
N ALA A 193 16.48 -1.97 5.50
CA ALA A 193 16.17 -3.40 5.50
C ALA A 193 16.12 -3.97 6.92
N VAL A 194 17.12 -3.66 7.76
CA VAL A 194 17.16 -4.08 9.16
C VAL A 194 15.95 -3.55 9.95
N TYR A 195 15.60 -2.27 9.76
CA TYR A 195 14.42 -1.69 10.40
C TYR A 195 13.13 -2.45 10.05
N TYR A 196 12.91 -2.78 8.78
CA TYR A 196 11.71 -3.50 8.36
C TYR A 196 11.71 -4.97 8.80
N LEU A 197 12.87 -5.62 8.83
CA LEU A 197 12.99 -6.99 9.36
C LEU A 197 12.69 -7.04 10.85
N ALA A 198 13.14 -6.06 11.63
CA ALA A 198 12.83 -5.97 13.05
C ALA A 198 11.31 -5.80 13.31
N GLU A 199 10.61 -5.00 12.48
CA GLU A 199 9.15 -4.88 12.58
C GLU A 199 8.38 -6.16 12.17
N LEU A 200 8.95 -7.01 11.31
CA LEU A 200 8.36 -8.29 10.93
C LEU A 200 8.57 -9.38 11.97
N ALA A 201 9.58 -9.22 12.84
CA ALA A 201 9.93 -10.17 13.89
C ALA A 201 9.21 -9.91 15.23
N ALA A 202 8.55 -8.75 15.38
CA ALA A 202 7.77 -8.35 16.55
C ALA A 202 6.31 -8.78 16.42
#